data_0c5d62943dba39f4ddc1b135a0f3dc91
#
_entry.id   0c5d62943dba39f4ddc1b135a0f3dc91
#
_cell.length_a   1.000
_cell.length_b   1.000
_cell.length_c   1.000
_cell.angle_alpha   90.00
_cell.angle_beta   90.00
_cell.angle_gamma   90.00
#
_symmetry.space_group_name_H-M   'P 1'
#
loop_
_entity.id
_entity.type
_entity.pdbx_description
1 polymer ?
#
loop_
_entity_poly.entity_id
_entity_poly.type
_entity_poly.pdbx_seq_one_letter_code
_entity_poly.pdbx_strand_id
1 'polypeptide(L)'
;AMELAEKFELEVDQTLKELSKGNRQKVALILAVLHKPKALILDEPTSGLDPFHQRTFFEIVKEFANDGAAILLSSHIISEVEKVADSMAVLREGAKVYDETYETFLNKAKEEGQDLEDAFFTFYDRKRNNV
;
A
#
# COMPACT_ATOMS: atom_id res chain seq x y z
N ALA A 1 -4.64 -20.95 4.16
CA ALA A 1 -3.30 -20.88 3.54
C ALA A 1 -3.38 -21.24 2.07
N MET A 2 -3.86 -22.44 1.72
CA MET A 2 -3.92 -22.91 0.32
C MET A 2 -4.73 -21.98 -0.59
N GLU A 3 -5.89 -21.51 -0.16
CA GLU A 3 -6.70 -20.55 -0.92
C GLU A 3 -5.94 -19.24 -1.23
N LEU A 4 -5.15 -18.74 -0.29
CA LEU A 4 -4.31 -17.56 -0.52
C LEU A 4 -3.14 -17.87 -1.48
N ALA A 5 -2.56 -19.04 -1.38
CA ALA A 5 -1.51 -19.49 -2.29
C ALA A 5 -2.05 -19.59 -3.74
N GLU A 6 -3.27 -20.10 -3.92
CA GLU A 6 -3.95 -20.15 -5.21
C GLU A 6 -4.25 -18.76 -5.75
N LYS A 7 -4.78 -17.83 -4.92
CA LYS A 7 -5.03 -16.42 -5.32
C LYS A 7 -3.75 -15.72 -5.81
N PHE A 8 -2.61 -16.05 -5.24
CA PHE A 8 -1.31 -15.50 -5.63
C PHE A 8 -0.55 -16.35 -6.67
N GLU A 9 -1.15 -17.42 -7.19
CA GLU A 9 -0.52 -18.36 -8.12
C GLU A 9 0.87 -18.81 -7.61
N LEU A 10 0.97 -19.12 -6.31
CA LEU A 10 2.21 -19.52 -5.68
C LEU A 10 2.45 -21.03 -5.82
N GLU A 11 3.58 -21.41 -6.38
CA GLU A 11 4.04 -22.80 -6.39
C GLU A 11 4.49 -23.23 -4.99
N VAL A 12 3.73 -24.14 -4.37
CA VAL A 12 3.94 -24.53 -2.96
C VAL A 12 5.02 -25.61 -2.76
N ASP A 13 5.51 -26.20 -3.84
CA ASP A 13 6.50 -27.28 -3.79
C ASP A 13 7.96 -26.80 -3.75
N GLN A 14 8.18 -25.46 -3.85
CA GLN A 14 9.51 -24.86 -3.82
C GLN A 14 9.94 -24.47 -2.40
N THR A 15 11.23 -24.59 -2.11
CA THR A 15 11.78 -24.05 -0.86
C THR A 15 11.92 -22.53 -0.92
N LEU A 16 11.86 -21.85 0.23
CA LEU A 16 12.00 -20.38 0.31
C LEU A 16 13.28 -19.83 -0.37
N LYS A 17 14.34 -20.65 -0.43
CA LYS A 17 15.61 -20.25 -1.06
C LYS A 17 15.53 -20.23 -2.58
N GLU A 18 14.70 -21.08 -3.16
CA GLU A 18 14.50 -21.21 -4.61
C GLU A 18 13.52 -20.17 -5.17
N LEU A 19 12.70 -19.56 -4.30
CA LEU A 19 11.71 -18.59 -4.71
C LEU A 19 12.34 -17.31 -5.28
N SER A 20 11.73 -16.77 -6.32
CA SER A 20 12.00 -15.42 -6.83
C SER A 20 11.72 -14.36 -5.76
N LYS A 21 12.22 -13.12 -5.95
CA LYS A 21 11.91 -12.00 -5.05
C LYS A 21 10.39 -11.80 -4.92
N GLY A 22 9.66 -11.81 -6.04
CA GLY A 22 8.20 -11.66 -6.07
C GLY A 22 7.49 -12.78 -5.33
N ASN A 23 7.88 -14.03 -5.53
CA ASN A 23 7.28 -15.17 -4.82
C ASN A 23 7.58 -15.16 -3.33
N ARG A 24 8.76 -14.71 -2.89
CA ARG A 24 9.04 -14.48 -1.47
C ARG A 24 8.15 -13.40 -0.88
N GLN A 25 7.87 -12.32 -1.64
CA GLN A 25 6.95 -11.27 -1.23
C GLN A 25 5.52 -11.81 -1.06
N LYS A 26 5.04 -12.63 -2.01
CA LYS A 26 3.73 -13.30 -1.91
C LYS A 26 3.64 -14.18 -0.64
N VAL A 27 4.67 -14.98 -0.36
CA VAL A 27 4.72 -15.80 0.87
C VAL A 27 4.65 -14.92 2.12
N ALA A 28 5.41 -13.82 2.17
CA ALA A 28 5.39 -12.90 3.31
C ALA A 28 4.00 -12.29 3.52
N LEU A 29 3.31 -11.89 2.45
CA LEU A 29 1.94 -11.37 2.51
C LEU A 29 0.95 -12.43 3.00
N ILE A 30 1.03 -13.65 2.48
CA ILE A 30 0.18 -14.78 2.94
C ILE A 30 0.37 -15.02 4.43
N LEU A 31 1.61 -15.07 4.89
CA LEU A 31 1.92 -15.29 6.31
C LEU A 31 1.39 -14.15 7.19
N ALA A 32 1.49 -12.89 6.74
CA ALA A 32 1.00 -11.73 7.46
C ALA A 32 -0.52 -11.77 7.71
N VAL A 33 -1.29 -12.29 6.73
CA VAL A 33 -2.76 -12.30 6.79
C VAL A 33 -3.36 -13.63 7.26
N LEU A 34 -2.56 -14.70 7.31
CA LEU A 34 -3.04 -16.07 7.55
C LEU A 34 -3.82 -16.26 8.86
N HIS A 35 -3.41 -15.56 9.91
CA HIS A 35 -4.01 -15.65 11.24
C HIS A 35 -5.09 -14.57 11.50
N LYS A 36 -5.55 -13.89 10.45
CA LYS A 36 -6.57 -12.84 10.50
C LYS A 36 -6.28 -11.76 11.58
N PRO A 37 -5.16 -11.05 11.47
CA PRO A 37 -4.76 -10.06 12.46
C PRO A 37 -5.75 -8.88 12.49
N LYS A 38 -5.86 -8.24 13.66
CA LYS A 38 -6.64 -6.99 13.82
C LYS A 38 -5.88 -5.74 13.38
N ALA A 39 -4.57 -5.87 13.17
CA ALA A 39 -3.71 -4.79 12.67
C ALA A 39 -2.64 -5.36 11.74
N LEU A 40 -2.42 -4.69 10.61
CA LEU A 40 -1.39 -5.01 9.62
C LEU A 40 -0.48 -3.80 9.45
N ILE A 41 0.83 -4.04 9.48
CA ILE A 41 1.85 -3.04 9.12
C ILE A 41 2.61 -3.57 7.91
N LEU A 42 2.52 -2.86 6.80
CA LEU A 42 3.00 -3.30 5.50
C LEU A 42 3.93 -2.23 4.91
N ASP A 43 5.20 -2.57 4.77
CA ASP A 43 6.22 -1.68 4.21
C ASP A 43 6.50 -2.08 2.76
N GLU A 44 6.17 -1.18 1.81
CA GLU A 44 6.31 -1.40 0.35
C GLU A 44 5.82 -2.79 -0.11
N PRO A 45 4.60 -3.23 0.26
CA PRO A 45 4.17 -4.62 0.14
C PRO A 45 4.02 -5.10 -1.30
N THR A 46 3.88 -4.20 -2.26
CA THR A 46 3.71 -4.50 -3.70
C THR A 46 5.02 -4.53 -4.46
N SER A 47 6.14 -4.20 -3.79
CA SER A 47 7.46 -4.18 -4.42
C SER A 47 7.84 -5.56 -4.99
N GLY A 48 8.05 -5.61 -6.31
CA GLY A 48 8.41 -6.86 -7.02
C GLY A 48 7.23 -7.75 -7.37
N LEU A 49 5.99 -7.32 -7.14
CA LEU A 49 4.79 -7.94 -7.67
C LEU A 49 4.45 -7.36 -9.05
N ASP A 50 3.99 -8.21 -9.96
CA ASP A 50 3.39 -7.77 -11.22
C ASP A 50 1.99 -7.15 -10.97
N PRO A 51 1.42 -6.43 -11.96
CA PRO A 51 0.15 -5.73 -11.79
C PRO A 51 -1.03 -6.63 -11.39
N PHE A 52 -1.03 -7.89 -11.83
CA PHE A 52 -2.10 -8.85 -11.47
C PHE A 52 -2.05 -9.17 -9.98
N HIS A 53 -0.87 -9.51 -9.47
CA HIS A 53 -0.70 -9.84 -8.04
C HIS A 53 -0.79 -8.61 -7.13
N GLN A 54 -0.43 -7.42 -7.62
CA GLN A 54 -0.73 -6.16 -6.92
C GLN A 54 -2.24 -5.98 -6.72
N ARG A 55 -3.04 -6.22 -7.77
CA ARG A 55 -4.49 -6.14 -7.68
C ARG A 55 -5.05 -7.13 -6.65
N THR A 56 -4.62 -8.39 -6.71
CA THR A 56 -4.99 -9.44 -5.72
C THR A 56 -4.66 -9.00 -4.29
N PHE A 57 -3.47 -8.43 -4.09
CA PHE A 57 -3.05 -7.90 -2.80
C PHE A 57 -4.02 -6.80 -2.29
N PHE A 58 -4.37 -5.82 -3.11
CA PHE A 58 -5.27 -4.74 -2.70
C PHE A 58 -6.70 -5.23 -2.43
N GLU A 59 -7.17 -6.25 -3.15
CA GLU A 59 -8.45 -6.90 -2.85
C GLU A 59 -8.44 -7.53 -1.45
N ILE A 60 -7.37 -8.24 -1.09
CA ILE A 60 -7.18 -8.84 0.24
C ILE A 60 -7.11 -7.74 1.32
N VAL A 61 -6.34 -6.67 1.10
CA VAL A 61 -6.24 -5.55 2.04
C VAL A 61 -7.61 -4.94 2.31
N LYS A 62 -8.43 -4.74 1.26
CA LYS A 62 -9.80 -4.24 1.41
C LYS A 62 -10.71 -5.20 2.18
N GLU A 63 -10.61 -6.50 1.93
CA GLU A 63 -11.37 -7.50 2.70
C GLU A 63 -11.05 -7.37 4.21
N PHE A 64 -9.75 -7.26 4.57
CA PHE A 64 -9.34 -7.10 5.96
C PHE A 64 -9.80 -5.77 6.58
N ALA A 65 -9.73 -4.67 5.84
CA ALA A 65 -10.22 -3.37 6.30
C ALA A 65 -11.73 -3.41 6.55
N ASN A 66 -12.51 -4.02 5.65
CA ASN A 66 -13.95 -4.20 5.79
C ASN A 66 -14.31 -5.10 7.00
N ASP A 67 -13.47 -6.07 7.33
CA ASP A 67 -13.60 -6.90 8.52
C ASP A 67 -13.17 -6.18 9.81
N GLY A 68 -12.79 -4.91 9.72
CA GLY A 68 -12.44 -4.05 10.85
C GLY A 68 -10.98 -4.10 11.29
N ALA A 69 -10.08 -4.63 10.47
CA ALA A 69 -8.64 -4.56 10.74
C ALA A 69 -8.09 -3.15 10.48
N ALA A 70 -7.20 -2.68 11.35
CA ALA A 70 -6.44 -1.46 11.13
C ALA A 70 -5.23 -1.76 10.23
N ILE A 71 -5.03 -0.96 9.16
CA ILE A 71 -3.95 -1.21 8.19
C ILE A 71 -3.09 0.04 8.06
N LEU A 72 -1.79 -0.12 8.32
CA LEU A 72 -0.75 0.87 8.02
C LEU A 72 0.07 0.36 6.84
N LEU A 73 0.05 1.08 5.73
CA LEU A 73 0.74 0.72 4.50
C LEU A 73 1.65 1.86 4.06
N SER A 74 2.92 1.55 3.77
CA SER A 74 3.80 2.48 3.08
C SER A 74 3.84 2.17 1.58
N SER A 75 3.85 3.22 0.75
CA SER A 75 4.12 3.12 -0.68
C SER A 75 4.68 4.46 -1.19
N HIS A 76 5.53 4.39 -2.21
CA HIS A 76 5.97 5.56 -2.97
C HIS A 76 5.16 5.77 -4.26
N ILE A 77 4.12 4.96 -4.47
CA ILE A 77 3.28 4.96 -5.66
C ILE A 77 1.89 5.50 -5.28
N ILE A 78 1.55 6.72 -5.73
CA ILE A 78 0.28 7.38 -5.40
C ILE A 78 -0.93 6.58 -5.84
N SER A 79 -0.90 5.98 -7.02
CA SER A 79 -1.99 5.16 -7.54
C SER A 79 -2.26 3.87 -6.72
N GLU A 80 -1.34 3.47 -5.84
CA GLU A 80 -1.55 2.40 -4.86
C GLU A 80 -2.32 2.91 -3.64
N VAL A 81 -1.91 4.08 -3.13
CA VAL A 81 -2.57 4.76 -2.00
C VAL A 81 -4.04 5.03 -2.34
N GLU A 82 -4.32 5.53 -3.54
CA GLU A 82 -5.67 5.77 -4.05
C GLU A 82 -6.61 4.56 -3.92
N LYS A 83 -6.07 3.36 -4.10
CA LYS A 83 -6.90 2.14 -4.10
C LYS A 83 -7.46 1.77 -2.73
N VAL A 84 -6.80 2.14 -1.64
CA VAL A 84 -7.08 1.56 -0.31
C VAL A 84 -7.05 2.56 0.86
N ALA A 85 -6.57 3.78 0.67
CA ALA A 85 -6.37 4.70 1.77
C ALA A 85 -7.64 5.46 2.18
N ASP A 86 -7.98 5.42 3.46
CA ASP A 86 -8.93 6.35 4.07
C ASP A 86 -8.24 7.64 4.52
N SER A 87 -6.97 7.52 4.95
CA SER A 87 -6.13 8.63 5.39
C SER A 87 -4.72 8.45 4.85
N MET A 88 -4.01 9.54 4.63
CA MET A 88 -2.64 9.52 4.16
C MET A 88 -1.74 10.48 4.93
N ALA A 89 -0.51 10.08 5.14
CA ALA A 89 0.55 10.92 5.65
C ALA A 89 1.73 10.91 4.68
N VAL A 90 2.33 12.06 4.43
CA VAL A 90 3.54 12.17 3.62
C VAL A 90 4.73 12.41 4.53
N LEU A 91 5.74 11.57 4.38
CA LEU A 91 7.01 11.66 5.11
C LEU A 91 8.10 12.20 4.20
N ARG A 92 8.88 13.15 4.70
CA ARG A 92 10.05 13.70 4.02
C ARG A 92 11.15 13.99 5.02
N GLU A 93 12.36 13.50 4.73
CA GLU A 93 13.54 13.76 5.57
C GLU A 93 13.30 13.48 7.08
N GLY A 94 12.55 12.41 7.37
CA GLY A 94 12.19 12.02 8.74
C GLY A 94 11.07 12.85 9.39
N ALA A 95 10.48 13.81 8.68
CA ALA A 95 9.38 14.63 9.17
C ALA A 95 8.07 14.30 8.45
N LYS A 96 6.95 14.36 9.19
CA LYS A 96 5.61 14.29 8.62
C LYS A 96 5.24 15.66 8.05
N VAL A 97 5.12 15.76 6.72
CA VAL A 97 4.85 17.03 6.01
C VAL A 97 3.39 17.19 5.62
N TYR A 98 2.62 16.10 5.61
CA TYR A 98 1.18 16.07 5.35
C TYR A 98 0.52 14.97 6.18
N ASP A 99 -0.72 15.17 6.66
CA ASP A 99 -1.49 14.18 7.42
C ASP A 99 -2.96 14.58 7.41
N GLU A 100 -3.75 13.97 6.54
CA GLU A 100 -5.18 14.23 6.41
C GLU A 100 -5.89 13.01 5.81
N THR A 101 -7.24 13.08 5.71
CA THR A 101 -7.99 12.05 4.99
C THR A 101 -7.68 12.10 3.50
N TYR A 102 -7.76 10.95 2.84
CA TYR A 102 -7.55 10.86 1.40
C TYR A 102 -8.58 11.71 0.62
N GLU A 103 -9.83 11.79 1.12
CA GLU A 103 -10.87 12.65 0.55
C GLU A 103 -10.47 14.14 0.58
N THR A 104 -9.89 14.60 1.70
CA THR A 104 -9.39 16.00 1.80
C THR A 104 -8.28 16.26 0.79
N PHE A 105 -7.37 15.29 0.61
CA PHE A 105 -6.32 15.38 -0.41
C PHE A 105 -6.90 15.50 -1.82
N LEU A 106 -7.87 14.64 -2.18
CA LEU A 106 -8.55 14.68 -3.48
C LEU A 106 -9.26 16.03 -3.74
N ASN A 107 -9.94 16.57 -2.73
CA ASN A 107 -10.65 17.82 -2.87
C ASN A 107 -9.69 18.97 -3.13
N LYS A 108 -8.58 19.05 -2.40
CA LYS A 108 -7.51 20.04 -2.62
C LYS A 108 -6.91 19.94 -4.02
N ALA A 109 -6.62 18.73 -4.50
CA ALA A 109 -6.11 18.52 -5.85
C ALA A 109 -7.08 19.04 -6.92
N LYS A 110 -8.38 18.73 -6.77
CA LYS A 110 -9.43 19.20 -7.68
C LYS A 110 -9.60 20.73 -7.66
N GLU A 111 -9.57 21.35 -6.48
CA GLU A 111 -9.67 22.82 -6.33
C GLU A 111 -8.50 23.54 -7.01
N GLU A 112 -7.30 22.93 -6.98
CA GLU A 112 -6.10 23.46 -7.62
C GLU A 112 -5.99 23.04 -9.11
N GLY A 113 -6.93 22.23 -9.62
CA GLY A 113 -6.92 21.74 -11.01
C GLY A 113 -5.74 20.82 -11.34
N GLN A 114 -5.19 20.15 -10.33
CA GLN A 114 -4.03 19.28 -10.42
C GLN A 114 -4.45 17.81 -10.52
N ASP A 115 -3.65 16.99 -11.18
CA ASP A 115 -3.74 15.55 -11.02
C ASP A 115 -3.14 15.10 -9.67
N LEU A 116 -3.31 13.82 -9.33
CA LEU A 116 -2.92 13.32 -8.01
C LEU A 116 -1.40 13.33 -7.78
N GLU A 117 -0.60 13.10 -8.82
CA GLU A 117 0.85 13.12 -8.72
C GLU A 117 1.35 14.56 -8.56
N ASP A 118 0.83 15.49 -9.33
CA ASP A 118 1.17 16.91 -9.22
C ASP A 118 0.76 17.48 -7.86
N ALA A 119 -0.43 17.14 -7.37
CA ALA A 119 -0.88 17.52 -6.04
C ALA A 119 0.04 16.97 -4.95
N PHE A 120 0.45 15.70 -5.05
CA PHE A 120 1.38 15.09 -4.11
C PHE A 120 2.71 15.85 -4.08
N PHE A 121 3.31 16.14 -5.24
CA PHE A 121 4.56 16.88 -5.30
C PHE A 121 4.41 18.32 -4.78
N THR A 122 3.28 18.96 -5.01
CA THR A 122 2.98 20.28 -4.45
C THR A 122 3.00 20.25 -2.92
N PHE A 123 2.33 19.27 -2.30
CA PHE A 123 2.33 19.12 -0.83
C PHE A 123 3.70 18.69 -0.30
N TYR A 124 4.41 17.84 -1.03
CA TYR A 124 5.74 17.40 -0.68
C TYR A 124 6.76 18.55 -0.66
N ASP A 125 6.63 19.55 -1.56
CA ASP A 125 7.54 20.68 -1.69
C ASP A 125 7.14 21.92 -0.88
N ARG A 126 5.86 22.08 -0.48
CA ARG A 126 5.36 23.28 0.25
C ARG A 126 6.17 23.62 1.51
N LYS A 127 6.70 22.64 2.22
CA LYS A 127 7.54 22.91 3.41
C LYS A 127 8.97 23.36 3.10
N ARG A 128 9.41 23.29 1.85
CA ARG A 128 10.74 23.81 1.47
C ARG A 128 10.81 25.33 1.51
N ASN A 129 9.66 26.04 1.45
CA ASN A 129 9.57 27.49 1.37
C ASN A 129 9.21 28.17 2.72
N ASN A 130 9.07 27.40 3.80
CA ASN A 130 8.70 27.92 5.13
C ASN A 130 9.78 27.68 6.22
N VAL A 131 11.05 27.58 5.84
CA VAL A 131 12.20 27.59 6.76
C VAL A 131 13.06 28.80 6.45
#